data_91173398ca2210ed8064e1f6600cbd4f
#
_entry.id   91173398ca2210ed8064e1f6600cbd4f
#
_cell.length_a   1.000
_cell.length_b   1.000
_cell.length_c   1.000
_cell.angle_alpha   90.00
_cell.angle_beta   90.00
_cell.angle_gamma   90.00
#
_symmetry.space_group_name_H-M   'P 1'
#
loop_
_entity.id
_entity.type
_entity.pdbx_description
1 polymer ?
#
loop_
_entity_poly.entity_id
_entity_poly.type
_entity_poly.pdbx_seq_one_letter_code
_entity_poly.pdbx_strand_id
1 'polypeptide(L)'
;MKTYRDHYFLKAKRENYPARSVYKLKEMDARFRLLKPGMKVLDLGAAPGSWSLYAAERVGASGHVLGCDLQTTGTVFPANVTFLQENVFERTEDFERLLDEAGPFDLVMSDMAPRTTGTRFTDQARSLELCLEAVKVADRWLKPGGSFIAKIF
;
A
#
# COMPACT_ATOMS: atom_id res chain seq x y z
N MET A 1 0.72 23.67 11.50
CA MET A 1 0.77 22.67 10.43
C MET A 1 2.15 22.07 10.22
N LYS A 2 3.20 22.88 10.18
CA LYS A 2 4.58 22.34 10.16
C LYS A 2 4.87 21.41 11.34
N THR A 3 4.42 21.77 12.55
CA THR A 3 4.65 20.99 13.78
C THR A 3 4.02 19.60 13.76
N TYR A 4 2.82 19.43 13.20
CA TYR A 4 2.16 18.13 13.09
C TYR A 4 2.91 17.19 12.14
N ARG A 5 3.27 17.71 10.96
CA ARG A 5 4.05 16.93 9.97
C ARG A 5 5.42 16.53 10.52
N ASP A 6 6.09 17.47 11.20
CA ASP A 6 7.41 17.22 11.78
C ASP A 6 7.35 16.19 12.90
N HIS A 7 6.28 16.19 13.72
CA HIS A 7 6.07 15.20 14.76
C HIS A 7 6.01 13.77 14.20
N TYR A 8 5.18 13.53 13.19
CA TYR A 8 5.06 12.20 12.58
C TYR A 8 6.29 11.79 11.77
N PHE A 9 6.95 12.73 11.14
CA PHE A 9 8.23 12.46 10.47
C PHE A 9 9.28 11.96 11.47
N LEU A 10 9.45 12.65 12.58
CA LEU A 10 10.39 12.25 13.63
C LEU A 10 9.98 10.94 14.29
N LYS A 11 8.70 10.74 14.52
CA LYS A 11 8.18 9.50 15.08
C LYS A 11 8.44 8.30 14.16
N ALA A 12 8.21 8.45 12.86
CA ALA A 12 8.52 7.42 11.88
C ALA A 12 9.99 7.04 11.90
N LYS A 13 10.87 8.04 11.97
CA LYS A 13 12.32 7.82 12.03
C LYS A 13 12.71 7.05 13.29
N ARG A 14 12.12 7.38 14.46
CA ARG A 14 12.36 6.67 15.71
C ARG A 14 11.86 5.23 15.68
N GLU A 15 10.74 4.97 15.01
CA GLU A 15 10.14 3.66 14.92
C GLU A 15 10.62 2.85 13.70
N ASN A 16 11.62 3.36 12.97
CA ASN A 16 12.22 2.71 11.79
C ASN A 16 11.27 2.53 10.60
N TYR A 17 10.35 3.47 10.40
CA TYR A 17 9.56 3.51 9.19
C TYR A 17 10.13 4.53 8.20
N PRO A 18 10.20 4.19 6.91
CA PRO A 18 10.75 5.10 5.89
C PRO A 18 9.90 6.33 5.61
N ALA A 19 8.62 6.34 5.98
CA ALA A 19 7.74 7.48 5.78
C ALA A 19 6.68 7.59 6.89
N ARG A 20 6.22 8.82 7.11
CA ARG A 20 5.18 9.13 8.11
C ARG A 20 3.77 8.62 7.75
N SER A 21 3.55 8.26 6.48
CA SER A 21 2.26 7.74 6.01
C SER A 21 1.79 6.49 6.77
N VAL A 22 2.70 5.78 7.42
CA VAL A 22 2.39 4.60 8.24
C VAL A 22 1.36 4.89 9.33
N TYR A 23 1.35 6.09 9.89
CA TYR A 23 0.44 6.42 11.01
C TYR A 23 -1.01 6.51 10.56
N LYS A 24 -1.26 6.89 9.30
CA LYS A 24 -2.60 6.82 8.74
C LYS A 24 -3.10 5.38 8.63
N LEU A 25 -2.25 4.48 8.20
CA LEU A 25 -2.59 3.05 8.16
C LEU A 25 -2.82 2.48 9.56
N LYS A 26 -1.95 2.81 10.51
CA LYS A 26 -2.11 2.39 11.91
C LYS A 26 -3.43 2.85 12.50
N GLU A 27 -3.82 4.10 12.25
CA GLU A 27 -5.09 4.67 12.69
C GLU A 27 -6.28 3.92 12.09
N MET A 28 -6.26 3.67 10.78
CA MET A 28 -7.31 2.92 10.09
C MET A 28 -7.39 1.47 10.59
N ASP A 29 -6.25 0.83 10.77
CA ASP A 29 -6.19 -0.54 11.29
C ASP A 29 -6.76 -0.64 12.71
N ALA A 30 -6.41 0.29 13.59
CA ALA A 30 -6.95 0.34 14.94
C ALA A 30 -8.47 0.53 14.95
N ARG A 31 -8.99 1.33 14.04
CA ARG A 31 -10.42 1.63 13.95
C ARG A 31 -11.23 0.50 13.30
N PHE A 32 -10.73 -0.07 12.22
CA PHE A 32 -11.48 -1.01 11.39
C PHE A 32 -10.98 -2.46 11.48
N ARG A 33 -9.90 -2.70 12.21
CA ARG A 33 -9.30 -4.04 12.39
C ARG A 33 -9.01 -4.71 11.04
N LEU A 34 -8.27 -3.99 10.19
CA LEU A 34 -8.01 -4.40 8.80
C LEU A 34 -7.03 -5.55 8.67
N LEU A 35 -6.02 -5.58 9.54
CA LEU A 35 -4.88 -6.50 9.46
C LEU A 35 -4.92 -7.53 10.59
N LYS A 36 -4.84 -8.80 10.22
CA LYS A 36 -4.87 -9.94 11.15
C LYS A 36 -3.78 -10.94 10.79
N PRO A 37 -3.30 -11.73 11.77
CA PRO A 37 -2.33 -12.79 11.49
C PRO A 37 -2.79 -13.73 10.38
N GLY A 38 -1.87 -14.11 9.50
CA GLY A 38 -2.11 -15.04 8.40
C GLY A 38 -2.70 -14.46 7.13
N MET A 39 -3.04 -13.16 7.12
CA MET A 39 -3.62 -12.51 5.94
C MET A 39 -2.63 -12.39 4.78
N LYS A 40 -3.17 -12.41 3.57
CA LYS A 40 -2.50 -12.03 2.33
C LYS A 40 -2.89 -10.61 1.98
N VAL A 41 -1.91 -9.73 1.82
CA VAL A 41 -2.12 -8.29 1.61
C VAL A 41 -1.44 -7.85 0.32
N LEU A 42 -2.12 -7.05 -0.47
CA LEU A 42 -1.57 -6.36 -1.64
C LEU A 42 -1.45 -4.87 -1.33
N ASP A 43 -0.25 -4.32 -1.51
CA ASP A 43 0.06 -2.91 -1.30
C ASP A 43 0.43 -2.24 -2.62
N LEU A 44 -0.47 -1.42 -3.15
CA LEU A 44 -0.29 -0.70 -4.40
C LEU A 44 0.28 0.69 -4.13
N GLY A 45 1.37 1.05 -4.82
CA GLY A 45 2.12 2.25 -4.52
C GLY A 45 2.95 2.11 -3.24
N ALA A 46 3.63 0.98 -3.11
CA ALA A 46 4.25 0.55 -1.86
C ALA A 46 5.51 1.33 -1.46
N ALA A 47 6.26 1.90 -2.41
CA ALA A 47 7.49 2.63 -2.07
C ALA A 47 7.19 3.88 -1.25
N PRO A 48 7.98 4.21 -0.24
CA PRO A 48 9.21 3.57 0.23
C PRO A 48 9.03 2.32 1.10
N GLY A 49 7.80 1.88 1.41
CA GLY A 49 7.57 0.61 2.06
C GLY A 49 6.97 0.64 3.45
N SER A 50 6.57 1.82 3.95
CA SER A 50 6.05 1.95 5.31
C SER A 50 4.78 1.15 5.56
N TRP A 51 3.85 1.15 4.61
CA TRP A 51 2.61 0.38 4.72
C TRP A 51 2.89 -1.12 4.64
N SER A 52 3.76 -1.54 3.73
CA SER A 52 4.17 -2.95 3.62
C SER A 52 4.86 -3.45 4.88
N LEU A 53 5.74 -2.65 5.49
CA LEU A 53 6.43 -3.00 6.74
C LEU A 53 5.43 -3.18 7.89
N TYR A 54 4.52 -2.24 8.06
CA TYR A 54 3.51 -2.34 9.12
C TYR A 54 2.58 -3.54 8.90
N ALA A 55 2.10 -3.72 7.66
CA ALA A 55 1.25 -4.86 7.33
C ALA A 55 1.97 -6.19 7.60
N ALA A 56 3.26 -6.29 7.27
CA ALA A 56 4.05 -7.48 7.51
C ALA A 56 4.16 -7.84 8.99
N GLU A 57 4.32 -6.83 9.86
CA GLU A 57 4.31 -7.02 11.32
C GLU A 57 2.97 -7.61 11.79
N ARG A 58 1.87 -7.09 11.25
CA ARG A 58 0.52 -7.48 11.67
C ARG A 58 0.11 -8.86 11.18
N VAL A 59 0.47 -9.21 9.95
CA VAL A 59 0.10 -10.53 9.39
C VAL A 59 1.02 -11.65 9.85
N GLY A 60 2.23 -11.32 10.29
CA GLY A 60 3.19 -12.26 10.85
C GLY A 60 3.74 -13.28 9.85
N ALA A 61 4.47 -14.26 10.35
CA ALA A 61 5.16 -15.25 9.53
C ALA A 61 4.23 -16.16 8.71
N SER A 62 2.98 -16.32 9.15
CA SER A 62 1.97 -17.10 8.40
C SER A 62 1.25 -16.31 7.33
N GLY A 63 1.41 -14.98 7.32
CA GLY A 63 0.85 -14.09 6.32
C GLY A 63 1.89 -13.65 5.30
N HIS A 64 1.45 -12.90 4.31
CA HIS A 64 2.34 -12.37 3.27
C HIS A 64 1.85 -11.02 2.75
N VAL A 65 2.79 -10.14 2.42
CA VAL A 65 2.53 -8.85 1.79
C VAL A 65 3.22 -8.82 0.43
N LEU A 66 2.46 -8.54 -0.61
CA LEU A 66 2.98 -8.22 -1.94
C LEU A 66 2.86 -6.73 -2.15
N GLY A 67 3.98 -6.03 -2.21
CA GLY A 67 4.04 -4.61 -2.52
C GLY A 67 4.52 -4.36 -3.93
N CYS A 68 3.92 -3.40 -4.62
CA CYS A 68 4.38 -3.01 -5.96
C CYS A 68 4.35 -1.49 -6.12
N ASP A 69 5.29 -0.99 -6.92
CA ASP A 69 5.45 0.42 -7.21
C ASP A 69 6.23 0.59 -8.52
N LEU A 70 6.00 1.69 -9.22
CA LEU A 70 6.83 2.10 -10.36
C LEU A 70 8.25 2.44 -9.92
N GLN A 71 8.40 2.95 -8.71
CA GLN A 71 9.69 3.33 -8.14
C GLN A 71 10.31 2.18 -7.38
N THR A 72 11.63 2.13 -7.39
CA THR A 72 12.37 1.23 -6.50
C THR A 72 12.54 1.86 -5.12
N THR A 73 12.91 1.06 -4.14
CA THR A 73 13.24 1.54 -2.81
C THR A 73 14.44 0.79 -2.25
N GLY A 74 15.26 1.46 -1.46
CA GLY A 74 16.36 0.85 -0.72
C GLY A 74 15.94 0.18 0.59
N THR A 75 14.66 0.21 0.91
CA THR A 75 14.13 -0.42 2.12
C THR A 75 14.39 -1.92 2.13
N VAL A 76 14.93 -2.42 3.24
CA VAL A 76 15.11 -3.87 3.45
C VAL A 76 13.84 -4.41 4.08
N PHE A 77 13.19 -5.33 3.37
CA PHE A 77 11.93 -5.92 3.84
C PHE A 77 12.17 -7.26 4.55
N PRO A 78 11.29 -7.61 5.52
CA PRO A 78 11.32 -8.94 6.12
C PRO A 78 10.92 -10.03 5.12
N ALA A 79 11.13 -11.28 5.50
CA ALA A 79 10.92 -12.44 4.63
C ALA A 79 9.48 -12.61 4.13
N ASN A 80 8.49 -12.06 4.87
CA ASN A 80 7.07 -12.13 4.49
C ASN A 80 6.60 -10.97 3.62
N VAL A 81 7.52 -10.17 3.06
CA VAL A 81 7.22 -9.13 2.07
C VAL A 81 7.94 -9.46 0.77
N THR A 82 7.21 -9.40 -0.33
CA THR A 82 7.76 -9.38 -1.68
C THR A 82 7.50 -8.01 -2.28
N PHE A 83 8.54 -7.32 -2.71
CA PHE A 83 8.43 -6.03 -3.38
C PHE A 83 8.75 -6.19 -4.87
N LEU A 84 7.85 -5.70 -5.72
CA LEU A 84 7.99 -5.73 -7.18
C LEU A 84 7.97 -4.33 -7.74
N GLN A 85 8.91 -4.03 -8.63
CA GLN A 85 8.86 -2.81 -9.43
C GLN A 85 7.99 -3.07 -10.65
N GLU A 86 6.73 -2.67 -10.58
CA GLU A 86 5.72 -2.96 -11.61
C GLU A 86 4.77 -1.78 -11.82
N ASN A 87 4.22 -1.71 -13.02
CA ASN A 87 3.22 -0.70 -13.39
C ASN A 87 1.82 -1.31 -13.28
N VAL A 88 1.04 -0.82 -12.33
CA VAL A 88 -0.35 -1.29 -12.12
C VAL A 88 -1.25 -0.96 -13.32
N PHE A 89 -0.97 0.12 -14.04
CA PHE A 89 -1.74 0.55 -15.20
C PHE A 89 -1.45 -0.26 -16.47
N GLU A 90 -0.24 -0.80 -16.58
CA GLU A 90 0.24 -1.55 -17.74
C GLU A 90 0.79 -2.91 -17.28
N ARG A 91 -0.11 -3.75 -16.78
CA ARG A 91 0.28 -5.05 -16.25
C ARG A 91 0.70 -6.00 -17.37
N THR A 92 1.87 -6.62 -17.19
CA THR A 92 2.34 -7.70 -18.04
C THR A 92 1.66 -9.02 -17.66
N GLU A 93 1.71 -10.01 -18.56
CA GLU A 93 1.21 -11.37 -18.24
C GLU A 93 1.96 -11.97 -17.05
N ASP A 94 3.26 -11.73 -16.94
CA ASP A 94 4.08 -12.22 -15.82
C ASP A 94 3.65 -11.58 -14.49
N PHE A 95 3.39 -10.27 -14.48
CA PHE A 95 2.91 -9.59 -13.28
C PHE A 95 1.52 -10.10 -12.87
N GLU A 96 0.61 -10.25 -13.81
CA GLU A 96 -0.72 -10.81 -13.53
C GLU A 96 -0.64 -12.24 -13.00
N ARG A 97 0.28 -13.04 -13.50
CA ARG A 97 0.53 -14.39 -12.99
C ARG A 97 1.02 -14.37 -11.54
N LEU A 98 1.91 -13.43 -11.19
CA LEU A 98 2.37 -13.25 -9.81
C LEU A 98 1.22 -12.84 -8.88
N LEU A 99 0.32 -11.97 -9.36
CA LEU A 99 -0.88 -11.59 -8.61
C LEU A 99 -1.82 -12.79 -8.41
N ASP A 100 -2.00 -13.61 -9.42
CA ASP A 100 -2.83 -14.83 -9.34
C ASP A 100 -2.25 -15.82 -8.32
N GLU A 101 -0.94 -16.01 -8.34
CA GLU A 101 -0.25 -16.92 -7.41
C GLU A 101 -0.26 -16.43 -5.96
N ALA A 102 -0.09 -15.12 -5.76
CA ALA A 102 -0.06 -14.53 -4.43
C ALA A 102 -1.45 -14.34 -3.80
N GLY A 103 -2.46 -14.19 -4.63
CA GLY A 103 -3.84 -13.98 -4.21
C GLY A 103 -4.64 -15.28 -4.04
N PRO A 104 -5.97 -15.19 -3.85
CA PRO A 104 -6.69 -13.93 -3.63
C PRO A 104 -6.29 -13.26 -2.31
N PHE A 105 -6.39 -11.93 -2.28
CA PHE A 105 -5.95 -11.15 -1.12
C PHE A 105 -7.08 -10.90 -0.13
N ASP A 106 -6.74 -10.88 1.15
CA ASP A 106 -7.65 -10.50 2.25
C ASP A 106 -7.84 -9.00 2.33
N LEU A 107 -6.79 -8.25 1.98
CA LEU A 107 -6.78 -6.79 2.00
C LEU A 107 -6.01 -6.29 0.78
N VAL A 108 -6.59 -5.33 0.06
CA VAL A 108 -5.89 -4.53 -0.95
C VAL A 108 -5.81 -3.10 -0.44
N MET A 109 -4.60 -2.57 -0.38
CA MET A 109 -4.31 -1.20 0.06
C MET A 109 -3.75 -0.40 -1.11
N SER A 110 -4.09 0.88 -1.18
CA SER A 110 -3.51 1.79 -2.16
C SER A 110 -3.18 3.13 -1.54
N ASP A 111 -1.89 3.45 -1.52
CA ASP A 111 -1.36 4.77 -1.14
C ASP A 111 -0.73 5.45 -2.36
N MET A 112 -1.24 5.16 -3.55
CA MET A 112 -0.77 5.79 -4.79
C MET A 112 -1.13 7.28 -4.78
N ALA A 113 -0.14 8.11 -5.09
CA ALA A 113 -0.33 9.55 -5.19
C ALA A 113 0.17 10.05 -6.55
N PRO A 114 -0.56 10.97 -7.21
CA PRO A 114 -0.08 11.55 -8.45
C PRO A 114 1.07 12.50 -8.18
N ARG A 115 1.87 12.79 -9.23
CA ARG A 115 2.76 13.94 -9.18
C ARG A 115 1.91 15.19 -9.12
N THR A 116 2.14 16.03 -8.11
CA THR A 116 1.37 17.25 -7.93
C THR A 116 1.78 18.32 -8.93
N THR A 117 0.79 18.97 -9.56
CA THR A 117 0.99 20.05 -10.51
C THR A 117 0.87 21.43 -9.86
N GLY A 118 0.34 21.48 -8.60
CA GLY A 118 -0.05 22.72 -7.92
C GLY A 118 -1.47 23.16 -8.27
N THR A 119 -2.11 22.55 -9.26
CA THR A 119 -3.50 22.82 -9.63
C THR A 119 -4.40 21.80 -8.94
N ARG A 120 -5.17 22.23 -7.97
CA ARG A 120 -6.01 21.39 -7.12
C ARG A 120 -6.93 20.47 -7.91
N PHE A 121 -7.63 21.03 -8.91
CA PHE A 121 -8.54 20.24 -9.74
C PHE A 121 -7.83 19.10 -10.48
N THR A 122 -6.68 19.40 -11.12
CA THR A 122 -5.89 18.42 -11.86
C THR A 122 -5.35 17.34 -10.93
N ASP A 123 -4.85 17.71 -9.78
CA ASP A 123 -4.29 16.78 -8.80
C ASP A 123 -5.37 15.86 -8.23
N GLN A 124 -6.55 16.38 -7.95
CA GLN A 124 -7.70 15.57 -7.51
C GLN A 124 -8.18 14.60 -8.59
N ALA A 125 -8.25 15.04 -9.84
CA ALA A 125 -8.65 14.19 -10.97
C ALA A 125 -7.67 13.03 -11.17
N ARG A 126 -6.38 13.29 -11.08
CA ARG A 126 -5.33 12.24 -11.19
C ARG A 126 -5.37 11.28 -10.01
N SER A 127 -5.60 11.79 -8.81
CA SER A 127 -5.77 10.96 -7.61
C SER A 127 -6.97 10.01 -7.77
N LEU A 128 -8.07 10.50 -8.32
CA LEU A 128 -9.24 9.68 -8.60
C LEU A 128 -8.93 8.57 -9.62
N GLU A 129 -8.19 8.88 -10.69
CA GLU A 129 -7.79 7.87 -11.67
C GLU A 129 -6.96 6.75 -11.05
N LEU A 130 -6.03 7.09 -10.16
CA LEU A 130 -5.23 6.11 -9.43
C LEU A 130 -6.09 5.24 -8.51
N CYS A 131 -7.05 5.85 -7.84
CA CYS A 131 -7.99 5.13 -6.98
C CYS A 131 -8.87 4.17 -7.78
N LEU A 132 -9.38 4.60 -8.94
CA LEU A 132 -10.20 3.75 -9.83
C LEU A 132 -9.39 2.56 -10.37
N GLU A 133 -8.13 2.75 -10.69
CA GLU A 133 -7.26 1.63 -11.08
C GLU A 133 -7.05 0.63 -9.93
N ALA A 134 -6.87 1.13 -8.71
CA ALA A 134 -6.78 0.29 -7.54
C ALA A 134 -8.08 -0.50 -7.31
N VAL A 135 -9.24 0.11 -7.54
CA VAL A 135 -10.54 -0.59 -7.47
C VAL A 135 -10.62 -1.73 -8.49
N LYS A 136 -10.14 -1.52 -9.71
CA LYS A 136 -10.12 -2.58 -10.74
C LYS A 136 -9.24 -3.75 -10.32
N VAL A 137 -8.09 -3.47 -9.72
CA VAL A 137 -7.21 -4.51 -9.18
C VAL A 137 -7.91 -5.27 -8.05
N ALA A 138 -8.52 -4.55 -7.12
CA ALA A 138 -9.27 -5.16 -6.02
C ALA A 138 -10.43 -6.03 -6.53
N ASP A 139 -11.16 -5.58 -7.53
CA ASP A 139 -12.26 -6.34 -8.13
C ASP A 139 -11.80 -7.71 -8.64
N ARG A 140 -10.59 -7.79 -9.18
CA ARG A 140 -10.05 -9.03 -9.76
C ARG A 140 -9.35 -9.93 -8.72
N TRP A 141 -8.62 -9.36 -7.77
CA TRP A 141 -7.74 -10.13 -6.90
C TRP A 141 -8.09 -10.12 -5.42
N LEU A 142 -9.06 -9.30 -4.99
CA LEU A 142 -9.55 -9.34 -3.62
C LEU A 142 -10.53 -10.49 -3.45
N LYS A 143 -10.36 -11.28 -2.39
CA LYS A 143 -11.29 -12.38 -2.13
C LYS A 143 -12.66 -11.86 -1.69
N PRO A 144 -13.74 -12.62 -1.90
CA PRO A 144 -15.05 -12.29 -1.34
C PRO A 144 -14.95 -12.10 0.18
N GLY A 145 -15.52 -11.00 0.68
CA GLY A 145 -15.45 -10.65 2.10
C GLY A 145 -14.16 -9.95 2.53
N GLY A 146 -13.22 -9.76 1.61
CA GLY A 146 -11.99 -8.98 1.86
C GLY A 146 -12.26 -7.48 1.95
N SER A 147 -11.24 -6.73 2.35
CA SER A 147 -11.32 -5.27 2.53
C SER A 147 -10.44 -4.53 1.54
N PHE A 148 -10.88 -3.34 1.16
CA PHE A 148 -10.14 -2.43 0.29
C PHE A 148 -10.03 -1.07 0.94
N ILE A 149 -8.82 -0.51 0.95
CA ILE A 149 -8.59 0.87 1.39
C ILE A 149 -7.75 1.62 0.35
N ALA A 150 -8.07 2.87 0.14
CA ALA A 150 -7.32 3.71 -0.79
C ALA A 150 -7.25 5.14 -0.29
N LYS A 151 -6.10 5.78 -0.54
CA LYS A 151 -5.94 7.21 -0.35
C LYS A 151 -6.48 7.93 -1.58
N ILE A 152 -7.23 9.00 -1.35
CA ILE A 152 -7.72 9.91 -2.39
C ILE A 152 -7.58 11.35 -1.88
N PHE A 153 -7.25 12.26 -2.78
CA PHE A 153 -7.15 13.68 -2.46
C PHE A 153 -8.53 14.33 -2.36
#